data_87ef0c011701d4cf281d3972a1913a6d
#
_entry.id   87ef0c011701d4cf281d3972a1913a6d
#
_cell.length_a   1.000
_cell.length_b   1.000
_cell.length_c   1.000
_cell.angle_alpha   90.00
_cell.angle_beta   90.00
_cell.angle_gamma   90.00
#
_symmetry.space_group_name_H-M   'P 1'
#
loop_
_entity.id
_entity.type
_entity.pdbx_description
1 polymer ?
#
loop_
_entity_poly.entity_id
_entity_poly.type
_entity_poly.pdbx_seq_one_letter_code
_entity_poly.pdbx_strand_id
1 'polypeptide(L)'
;MCDYFVNADPILYESRTRTVRIRGVSTSIRMENFIWDTLAQMAKEEGVTTNALIVQFHDEILRHRGDVQNFTSFLRVTCLRFLRRKCDELDVALAETTEETFDTEALAHANERPTTDRPVPVTH
;
A
#
# COMPACT_ATOMS: atom_id res chain seq x y z
N MET A 1 15.50 14.45 -7.57
CA MET A 1 14.97 13.06 -7.53
C MET A 1 16.01 12.05 -7.06
N CYS A 2 17.21 12.08 -7.62
CA CYS A 2 18.27 11.12 -7.23
C CYS A 2 18.64 11.21 -5.76
N ASP A 3 18.68 12.43 -5.21
CA ASP A 3 19.05 12.65 -3.80
C ASP A 3 18.08 11.96 -2.83
N TYR A 4 16.80 11.95 -3.15
CA TYR A 4 15.80 11.28 -2.34
C TYR A 4 16.09 9.79 -2.22
N PHE A 5 16.41 9.14 -3.33
CA PHE A 5 16.65 7.70 -3.35
C PHE A 5 18.03 7.33 -2.80
N VAL A 6 19.04 8.11 -3.14
CA VAL A 6 20.43 7.85 -2.72
C VAL A 6 20.57 8.02 -1.21
N ASN A 7 19.85 8.95 -0.61
CA ASN A 7 19.91 9.24 0.81
C ASN A 7 18.95 8.39 1.67
N ALA A 8 18.39 7.33 1.10
CA ALA A 8 17.61 6.38 1.90
C ALA A 8 18.46 5.83 3.04
N ASP A 9 17.85 5.67 4.21
CA ASP A 9 18.55 5.10 5.36
C ASP A 9 19.01 3.68 5.00
N PRO A 10 20.31 3.38 5.17
CA PRO A 10 20.84 2.05 4.84
C PRO A 10 20.10 0.90 5.51
N ILE A 11 19.46 1.11 6.65
CA ILE A 11 18.71 0.08 7.34
C ILE A 11 17.58 -0.48 6.45
N LEU A 12 17.03 0.34 5.54
CA LEU A 12 15.93 -0.09 4.67
C LEU A 12 16.34 -1.22 3.73
N TYR A 13 17.57 -1.22 3.26
CA TYR A 13 18.06 -2.24 2.34
C TYR A 13 19.03 -3.25 2.96
N GLU A 14 19.28 -3.15 4.27
CA GLU A 14 19.95 -4.22 5.01
C GLU A 14 19.02 -5.42 5.11
N SER A 15 19.58 -6.61 4.96
CA SER A 15 18.82 -7.85 5.03
C SER A 15 18.75 -8.38 6.44
N ARG A 16 17.63 -8.99 6.77
CA ARG A 16 17.40 -9.68 8.03
C ARG A 16 16.84 -11.06 7.75
N THR A 17 17.32 -12.06 8.47
CA THR A 17 16.83 -13.42 8.38
C THR A 17 15.83 -13.68 9.51
N ARG A 18 14.67 -14.22 9.17
CA ARG A 18 13.68 -14.67 10.16
C ARG A 18 13.31 -16.12 9.87
N THR A 19 13.02 -16.85 10.94
CA THR A 19 12.52 -18.22 10.83
C THR A 19 11.02 -18.20 10.84
N VAL A 20 10.42 -18.79 9.81
CA VAL A 20 8.97 -18.93 9.67
C VAL A 20 8.63 -20.40 9.62
N ARG A 21 7.63 -20.81 10.39
CA ARG A 21 7.20 -22.21 10.38
C ARG A 21 6.14 -22.37 9.29
N ILE A 22 6.53 -23.10 8.24
CA ILE A 22 5.65 -23.35 7.09
C ILE A 22 5.36 -24.84 7.05
N ARG A 23 4.09 -25.22 7.23
CA ARG A 23 3.62 -26.62 7.21
C ARG A 23 4.43 -27.50 8.17
N GLY A 24 4.72 -26.98 9.36
CA GLY A 24 5.46 -27.70 10.37
C GLY A 24 6.98 -27.69 10.20
N VAL A 25 7.49 -27.09 9.13
CA VAL A 25 8.94 -27.02 8.86
C VAL A 25 9.43 -25.60 9.13
N SER A 26 10.49 -25.49 9.94
CA SER A 26 11.15 -24.20 10.17
C SER A 26 11.94 -23.79 8.94
N THR A 27 11.56 -22.69 8.34
CA THR A 27 12.16 -22.16 7.12
C THR A 27 12.80 -20.80 7.42
N SER A 28 14.06 -20.64 7.08
CA SER A 28 14.76 -19.36 7.22
C SER A 28 14.56 -18.54 5.95
N ILE A 29 14.08 -17.32 6.11
CA ILE A 29 13.84 -16.40 4.99
C ILE A 29 14.65 -15.14 5.25
N ARG A 30 15.46 -14.77 4.27
CA ARG A 30 16.28 -13.54 4.32
C ARG A 30 15.75 -12.53 3.33
N MET A 31 15.36 -11.39 3.84
CA MET A 31 14.87 -10.28 3.01
C MET A 31 15.29 -8.94 3.61
N GLU A 32 15.28 -7.93 2.78
CA GLU A 32 15.56 -6.56 3.19
C GLU A 32 14.55 -6.09 4.25
N ASN A 33 14.99 -5.22 5.15
CA ASN A 33 14.12 -4.71 6.21
C ASN A 33 12.88 -4.02 5.64
N PHE A 34 13.02 -3.29 4.53
CA PHE A 34 11.87 -2.65 3.89
C PHE A 34 10.80 -3.66 3.49
N ILE A 35 11.22 -4.81 2.99
CA ILE A 35 10.28 -5.89 2.60
C ILE A 35 9.58 -6.47 3.83
N TRP A 36 10.33 -6.74 4.91
CA TRP A 36 9.73 -7.21 6.16
C TRP A 36 8.72 -6.21 6.72
N ASP A 37 9.03 -4.92 6.68
CA ASP A 37 8.13 -3.88 7.16
C ASP A 37 6.86 -3.79 6.31
N THR A 38 7.00 -3.94 4.99
CA THR A 38 5.84 -3.95 4.08
C THR A 38 4.95 -5.15 4.33
N LEU A 39 5.54 -6.34 4.53
CA LEU A 39 4.76 -7.54 4.89
C LEU A 39 4.03 -7.37 6.22
N ALA A 40 4.68 -6.73 7.19
CA ALA A 40 4.04 -6.44 8.48
C ALA A 40 2.83 -5.50 8.31
N GLN A 41 2.94 -4.51 7.44
CA GLN A 41 1.83 -3.63 7.12
C GLN A 41 0.67 -4.37 6.47
N MET A 42 0.97 -5.23 5.49
CA MET A 42 -0.03 -6.07 4.84
C MET A 42 -0.74 -6.97 5.86
N ALA A 43 0.03 -7.62 6.72
CA ALA A 43 -0.51 -8.51 7.75
C ALA A 43 -1.43 -7.74 8.70
N LYS A 44 -1.05 -6.55 9.08
CA LYS A 44 -1.86 -5.69 9.95
C LYS A 44 -3.20 -5.36 9.31
N GLU A 45 -3.22 -5.05 8.02
CA GLU A 45 -4.46 -4.75 7.30
C GLU A 45 -5.36 -5.98 7.19
N GLU A 46 -4.77 -7.17 7.08
CA GLU A 46 -5.53 -8.43 7.03
C GLU A 46 -5.90 -8.95 8.42
N GLY A 47 -5.44 -8.31 9.48
CA GLY A 47 -5.71 -8.74 10.84
C GLY A 47 -4.99 -10.03 11.26
N VAL A 48 -3.84 -10.31 10.65
CA VAL A 48 -3.04 -11.50 10.95
C VAL A 48 -1.60 -11.13 11.30
N THR A 49 -0.83 -12.10 11.78
CA THR A 49 0.60 -11.90 11.99
C THR A 49 1.36 -12.02 10.67
N THR A 50 2.57 -11.46 10.63
CA THR A 50 3.42 -11.57 9.45
C THR A 50 3.68 -13.04 9.10
N ASN A 51 3.95 -13.87 10.09
CA ASN A 51 4.18 -15.31 9.87
C ASN A 51 2.94 -15.99 9.28
N ALA A 52 1.76 -15.67 9.81
CA ALA A 52 0.51 -16.22 9.29
C ALA A 52 0.27 -15.79 7.84
N LEU A 53 0.56 -14.54 7.49
CA LEU A 53 0.43 -14.04 6.13
C LEU A 53 1.37 -14.79 5.17
N ILE A 54 2.62 -15.00 5.57
CA ILE A 54 3.59 -15.74 4.75
C ILE A 54 3.12 -17.18 4.53
N VAL A 55 2.61 -17.82 5.57
CA VAL A 55 2.06 -19.18 5.46
C VAL A 55 0.88 -19.23 4.51
N GLN A 56 -0.03 -18.24 4.58
CA GLN A 56 -1.16 -18.15 3.66
C GLN A 56 -0.70 -18.04 2.21
N PHE A 57 0.27 -17.17 1.91
CA PHE A 57 0.81 -17.05 0.57
C PHE A 57 1.40 -18.36 0.08
N HIS A 58 2.18 -19.02 0.92
CA HIS A 58 2.79 -20.30 0.57
C HIS A 58 1.74 -21.35 0.24
N ASP A 59 0.73 -21.47 1.08
CA ASP A 59 -0.34 -22.45 0.90
C ASP A 59 -1.16 -22.16 -0.37
N GLU A 60 -1.42 -20.90 -0.66
CA GLU A 60 -2.16 -20.51 -1.87
C GLU A 60 -1.37 -20.80 -3.14
N ILE A 61 -0.07 -20.50 -3.16
CA ILE A 61 0.77 -20.82 -4.32
C ILE A 61 0.80 -22.33 -4.53
N LEU A 62 0.99 -23.10 -3.46
CA LEU A 62 1.03 -24.54 -3.53
C LEU A 62 -0.27 -25.11 -4.10
N ARG A 63 -1.41 -24.56 -3.67
CA ARG A 63 -2.73 -24.98 -4.13
C ARG A 63 -2.95 -24.66 -5.60
N HIS A 64 -2.54 -23.48 -6.05
CA HIS A 64 -2.79 -23.02 -7.42
C HIS A 64 -1.78 -23.54 -8.43
N ARG A 65 -0.52 -23.75 -8.02
CA ARG A 65 0.57 -24.10 -8.92
C ARG A 65 1.18 -25.47 -8.64
N GLY A 66 0.84 -26.10 -7.53
CA GLY A 66 1.37 -27.42 -7.13
C GLY A 66 2.81 -27.39 -6.64
N ASP A 67 3.51 -26.28 -6.73
CA ASP A 67 4.90 -26.14 -6.33
C ASP A 67 5.19 -24.70 -5.94
N VAL A 68 6.14 -24.50 -5.04
CA VAL A 68 6.54 -23.17 -4.56
C VAL A 68 8.02 -22.96 -4.89
N GLN A 69 8.28 -22.24 -5.96
CA GLN A 69 9.63 -21.88 -6.38
C GLN A 69 9.86 -20.39 -6.16
N ASN A 70 11.08 -20.01 -5.84
CA ASN A 70 11.47 -18.60 -5.67
C ASN A 70 10.53 -17.83 -4.74
N PHE A 71 10.21 -18.43 -3.61
CA PHE A 71 9.23 -17.86 -2.68
C PHE A 71 9.64 -16.45 -2.20
N THR A 72 10.94 -16.26 -1.95
CA THR A 72 11.45 -14.96 -1.53
C THR A 72 11.19 -13.88 -2.61
N SER A 73 11.42 -14.22 -3.88
CA SER A 73 11.12 -13.32 -4.99
C SER A 73 9.62 -13.04 -5.08
N PHE A 74 8.79 -14.06 -4.87
CA PHE A 74 7.35 -13.88 -4.82
C PHE A 74 6.96 -12.88 -3.73
N LEU A 75 7.52 -12.99 -2.55
CA LEU A 75 7.22 -12.07 -1.45
C LEU A 75 7.63 -10.64 -1.77
N ARG A 76 8.81 -10.45 -2.39
CA ARG A 76 9.25 -9.10 -2.81
C ARG A 76 8.30 -8.49 -3.83
N VAL A 77 7.96 -9.24 -4.86
CA VAL A 77 7.05 -8.75 -5.90
C VAL A 77 5.66 -8.49 -5.32
N THR A 78 5.20 -9.33 -4.42
CA THR A 78 3.92 -9.11 -3.74
C THR A 78 3.92 -7.80 -2.97
N CYS A 79 5.01 -7.48 -2.26
CA CYS A 79 5.14 -6.19 -1.57
C CYS A 79 5.09 -5.01 -2.54
N LEU A 80 5.78 -5.12 -3.67
CA LEU A 80 5.77 -4.06 -4.70
C LEU A 80 4.37 -3.87 -5.27
N ARG A 81 3.67 -4.96 -5.54
CA ARG A 81 2.29 -4.91 -6.05
C ARG A 81 1.32 -4.33 -5.02
N PHE A 82 1.52 -4.66 -3.75
CA PHE A 82 0.74 -4.09 -2.67
C PHE A 82 0.90 -2.57 -2.62
N LEU A 83 2.14 -2.08 -2.64
CA LEU A 83 2.42 -0.64 -2.61
C LEU A 83 1.86 0.06 -3.84
N ARG A 84 1.98 -0.56 -5.03
CA ARG A 84 1.38 -0.01 -6.26
C ARG A 84 -0.13 0.12 -6.14
N ARG A 85 -0.79 -0.91 -5.63
CA ARG A 85 -2.24 -0.87 -5.42
C ARG A 85 -2.63 0.24 -4.44
N LYS A 86 -1.85 0.45 -3.38
CA LYS A 86 -2.08 1.55 -2.44
C LYS A 86 -1.96 2.91 -3.12
N CYS A 87 -0.98 3.09 -3.99
CA CYS A 87 -0.86 4.32 -4.77
C CYS A 87 -2.07 4.54 -5.67
N ASP A 88 -2.54 3.50 -6.36
CA ASP A 88 -3.71 3.58 -7.23
C ASP A 88 -4.98 3.94 -6.43
N GLU A 89 -5.16 3.33 -5.28
CA GLU A 89 -6.28 3.63 -4.38
C GLU A 89 -6.27 5.09 -3.92
N LEU A 90 -5.10 5.62 -3.57
CA LEU A 90 -4.94 7.01 -3.18
C LEU A 90 -5.22 7.97 -4.33
N ASP A 91 -4.79 7.67 -5.53
CA ASP A 91 -5.05 8.48 -6.71
C ASP A 91 -6.55 8.56 -6.99
N VAL A 92 -7.27 7.45 -6.90
CA VAL A 92 -8.71 7.41 -7.07
C VAL A 92 -9.41 8.23 -5.98
N ALA A 93 -9.01 8.06 -4.72
CA ALA A 93 -9.59 8.78 -3.61
C ALA A 93 -9.39 10.30 -3.74
N LEU A 94 -8.20 10.74 -4.17
CA LEU A 94 -7.91 12.15 -4.40
C LEU A 94 -8.75 12.71 -5.54
N ALA A 95 -8.93 11.98 -6.63
CA ALA A 95 -9.76 12.40 -7.76
C ALA A 95 -11.22 12.57 -7.33
N GLU A 96 -11.77 11.62 -6.57
CA GLU A 96 -13.13 11.70 -6.05
C GLU A 96 -13.31 12.90 -5.12
N THR A 97 -12.38 13.14 -4.22
CA THR A 97 -12.42 14.28 -3.30
C THR A 97 -12.39 15.60 -4.06
N THR A 98 -11.58 15.70 -5.10
CA THR A 98 -11.48 16.90 -5.93
C THR A 98 -12.80 17.15 -6.67
N GLU A 99 -13.43 16.14 -7.21
CA GLU A 99 -14.72 16.26 -7.89
C GLU A 99 -15.81 16.70 -6.94
N GLU A 100 -15.91 16.11 -5.76
CA GLU A 100 -16.89 16.50 -4.74
C GLU A 100 -16.72 17.95 -4.32
N THR A 101 -15.50 18.39 -4.09
CA THR A 101 -15.22 19.77 -3.71
C THR A 101 -15.65 20.74 -4.82
N PHE A 102 -15.35 20.41 -6.06
CA PHE A 102 -15.72 21.24 -7.21
C PHE A 102 -17.24 21.37 -7.34
N ASP A 103 -17.97 20.28 -7.22
CA ASP A 103 -19.43 20.28 -7.32
C ASP A 103 -20.06 21.09 -6.19
N THR A 104 -19.54 20.99 -4.98
CA THR A 104 -20.02 21.75 -3.84
C THR A 104 -19.82 23.25 -4.05
N GLU A 105 -18.70 23.66 -4.56
CA GLU A 105 -18.42 25.07 -4.87
C GLU A 105 -19.34 25.58 -5.97
N ALA A 106 -19.58 24.82 -7.00
CA ALA A 106 -20.50 25.20 -8.08
C ALA A 106 -21.92 25.39 -7.56
N LEU A 107 -22.39 24.52 -6.67
CA LEU A 107 -23.71 24.64 -6.05
C LEU A 107 -23.81 25.86 -5.15
N ALA A 108 -22.78 26.17 -4.38
CA ALA A 108 -22.74 27.34 -3.52
C ALA A 108 -22.86 28.63 -4.36
N HIS A 109 -22.15 28.72 -5.47
CA HIS A 109 -22.25 29.88 -6.39
C HIS A 109 -23.65 29.98 -7.00
N ALA A 110 -24.26 28.87 -7.36
CA ALA A 110 -25.61 28.91 -7.92
C ALA A 110 -26.63 29.44 -6.91
N ASN A 111 -26.48 29.12 -5.65
CA ASN A 111 -27.37 29.60 -4.60
C ASN A 111 -27.19 31.08 -4.27
N GLU A 112 -26.03 31.64 -4.51
CA GLU A 112 -25.74 33.02 -4.21
C GLU A 112 -26.16 33.98 -5.36
N ARG A 113 -26.48 33.47 -6.53
CA ARG A 113 -26.82 34.27 -7.69
C ARG A 113 -27.98 35.21 -7.55
N PRO A 114 -29.03 34.92 -6.79
CA PRO A 114 -30.19 35.82 -6.75
C PRO A 114 -29.95 37.12 -6.01
N THR A 115 -28.93 37.25 -5.24
CA THR A 115 -28.64 38.47 -4.50
C THR A 115 -27.76 39.36 -5.33
N THR A 116 -28.40 40.24 -6.12
CA THR A 116 -27.71 41.06 -7.11
C THR A 116 -27.02 42.29 -6.56
N ASP A 117 -27.30 42.65 -5.34
CA ASP A 117 -26.85 43.93 -4.79
C ASP A 117 -25.59 43.85 -3.96
N ARG A 118 -24.92 42.74 -3.92
CA ARG A 118 -23.66 42.67 -3.23
C ARG A 118 -22.68 41.80 -3.97
N PRO A 119 -21.40 42.14 -3.88
CA PRO A 119 -20.37 41.33 -4.49
C PRO A 119 -20.42 39.94 -3.89
N VAL A 120 -20.38 38.96 -4.74
CA VAL A 120 -20.36 37.56 -4.30
C VAL A 120 -19.03 37.31 -3.58
N PRO A 121 -19.05 36.93 -2.32
CA PRO A 121 -17.81 36.61 -1.64
C PRO A 121 -17.18 35.39 -2.28
N VAL A 122 -15.95 35.53 -2.67
CA VAL A 122 -15.17 34.40 -3.15
C VAL A 122 -14.58 33.75 -1.92
N THR A 123 -15.28 32.77 -1.41
CA THR A 123 -14.84 32.03 -0.23
C THR A 123 -14.47 30.64 -0.66
N HIS A 124 -13.26 30.30 -0.53
CA HIS A 124 -12.84 28.90 -0.69
C HIS A 124 -11.39 28.69 -0.37
#